data_389d50be435ccf3e56251f8d8c116897
#
_entry.id   389d50be435ccf3e56251f8d8c116897
#
_cell.length_a   1.000
_cell.length_b   1.000
_cell.length_c   1.000
_cell.angle_alpha   90.00
_cell.angle_beta   90.00
_cell.angle_gamma   90.00
#
_symmetry.space_group_name_H-M   'P 1'
#
loop_
_entity.id
_entity.type
_entity.pdbx_description
1 polymer ?
#
loop_
_entity_poly.entity_id
_entity_poly.type
_entity_poly.pdbx_seq_one_letter_code
_entity_poly.pdbx_strand_id
1 'polypeptide(L)'
;TAWKKLEQTTIDVVLCDVKLPDGNGVDLSKKIKEKYPLLELVLMTAYGNIPDGVQAIKNGAFDYIIKGDDNNKIVPLLYRAIEKVDLGKRVQQLEKQLGDKHSFDEILGKSKSIQKAIDLAKKVAATDTTVLLTGETGTGKEVFAQAIHQASTRSKQNFVAINCSAFSKELLESEMFGHKAGAYTGA
;
A
#
# COMPACT_ATOMS: atom_id res chain seq x y z
N THR A 1 13.27 -23.28 15.91
CA THR A 1 13.58 -21.84 15.92
C THR A 1 12.38 -21.03 15.45
N ALA A 2 12.19 -19.80 15.96
CA ALA A 2 11.07 -18.91 15.62
C ALA A 2 11.00 -18.64 14.10
N TRP A 3 12.13 -18.43 13.44
CA TRP A 3 12.21 -18.20 11.99
C TRP A 3 11.58 -19.31 11.16
N LYS A 4 11.84 -20.60 11.50
CA LYS A 4 11.20 -21.73 10.81
C LYS A 4 9.68 -21.69 10.93
N LYS A 5 9.14 -21.29 12.08
CA LYS A 5 7.68 -21.16 12.26
C LYS A 5 7.10 -20.03 11.43
N LEU A 6 7.78 -18.88 11.37
CA LEU A 6 7.37 -17.74 10.52
C LEU A 6 7.36 -18.08 9.02
N GLU A 7 8.21 -19.02 8.58
CA GLU A 7 8.26 -19.47 7.19
C GLU A 7 7.22 -20.54 6.87
N GLN A 8 6.82 -21.34 7.86
CA GLN A 8 5.93 -22.48 7.66
C GLN A 8 4.44 -22.17 7.92
N THR A 9 4.16 -21.13 8.69
CA THR A 9 2.78 -20.79 9.11
C THR A 9 2.55 -19.30 8.99
N THR A 10 1.31 -18.94 8.66
CA THR A 10 0.88 -17.54 8.67
C THR A 10 0.70 -17.11 10.12
N ILE A 11 1.53 -16.18 10.56
CA ILE A 11 1.49 -15.62 11.92
C ILE A 11 1.15 -14.14 11.80
N ASP A 12 0.15 -13.72 12.53
CA ASP A 12 -0.35 -12.35 12.49
C ASP A 12 0.29 -11.47 13.56
N VAL A 13 0.49 -12.03 14.75
CA VAL A 13 1.08 -11.30 15.89
C VAL A 13 2.15 -12.14 16.55
N VAL A 14 3.26 -11.52 16.89
CA VAL A 14 4.36 -12.13 17.65
C VAL A 14 4.53 -11.38 18.97
N LEU A 15 4.50 -12.12 20.06
CA LEU A 15 4.98 -11.66 21.36
C LEU A 15 6.43 -12.08 21.53
N CYS A 16 7.33 -11.13 21.71
CA CYS A 16 8.75 -11.39 21.78
C CYS A 16 9.36 -10.79 23.05
N ASP A 17 10.18 -11.54 23.74
CA ASP A 17 11.00 -10.98 24.81
C ASP A 17 12.11 -10.09 24.23
N VAL A 18 12.41 -9.00 24.91
CA VAL A 18 13.56 -8.14 24.57
C VAL A 18 14.88 -8.88 24.78
N LYS A 19 15.01 -9.60 25.91
CA LYS A 19 16.20 -10.39 26.21
C LYS A 19 16.01 -11.82 25.71
N LEU A 20 16.60 -12.13 24.55
CA LEU A 20 16.63 -13.47 24.01
C LEU A 20 17.99 -14.15 24.35
N PRO A 21 18.01 -15.48 24.44
CA PRO A 21 19.27 -16.22 24.71
C PRO A 21 20.34 -16.01 23.62
N ASP A 22 19.88 -15.71 22.39
CA ASP A 22 20.69 -15.62 21.18
C ASP A 22 20.64 -14.20 20.52
N GLY A 23 20.15 -13.19 21.26
CA GLY A 23 20.10 -11.84 20.71
C GLY A 23 19.20 -10.86 21.45
N ASN A 24 18.90 -9.75 20.77
CA ASN A 24 18.02 -8.69 21.27
C ASN A 24 16.73 -8.62 20.43
N GLY A 25 15.57 -8.65 21.11
CA GLY A 25 14.26 -8.58 20.50
C GLY A 25 13.99 -7.25 19.76
N VAL A 26 14.63 -6.15 20.21
CA VAL A 26 14.52 -4.84 19.55
C VAL A 26 15.17 -4.87 18.16
N ASP A 27 16.33 -5.52 18.02
CA ASP A 27 17.00 -5.68 16.73
C ASP A 27 16.27 -6.68 15.84
N LEU A 28 15.69 -7.72 16.45
CA LEU A 28 14.90 -8.74 15.76
C LEU A 28 13.63 -8.13 15.16
N SER A 29 13.03 -7.14 15.83
CA SER A 29 11.80 -6.49 15.34
C SER A 29 11.99 -5.86 13.96
N LYS A 30 13.11 -5.19 13.73
CA LYS A 30 13.44 -4.59 12.43
C LYS A 30 13.51 -5.65 11.34
N LYS A 31 14.23 -6.75 11.57
CA LYS A 31 14.38 -7.84 10.59
C LYS A 31 13.05 -8.53 10.27
N ILE A 32 12.18 -8.70 11.29
CA ILE A 32 10.85 -9.28 11.09
C ILE A 32 9.99 -8.34 10.25
N LYS A 33 9.95 -7.05 10.57
CA LYS A 33 9.13 -6.08 9.82
C LYS A 33 9.59 -5.88 8.38
N GLU A 34 10.89 -5.96 8.11
CA GLU A 34 11.42 -5.92 6.74
C GLU A 34 10.95 -7.12 5.91
N LYS A 35 10.90 -8.32 6.49
CA LYS A 35 10.49 -9.54 5.77
C LYS A 35 8.99 -9.77 5.79
N TYR A 36 8.29 -9.38 6.85
CA TYR A 36 6.86 -9.58 7.08
C TYR A 36 6.17 -8.26 7.47
N PRO A 37 5.91 -7.34 6.52
CA PRO A 37 5.42 -5.99 6.82
C PRO A 37 4.07 -5.95 7.54
N LEU A 38 3.19 -6.91 7.27
CA LEU A 38 1.86 -6.98 7.89
C LEU A 38 1.85 -7.63 9.28
N LEU A 39 2.86 -8.44 9.60
CA LEU A 39 2.96 -9.06 10.92
C LEU A 39 3.16 -7.97 11.98
N GLU A 40 2.39 -8.00 13.05
CA GLU A 40 2.59 -7.10 14.18
C GLU A 40 3.41 -7.77 15.29
N LEU A 41 4.33 -7.01 15.85
CA LEU A 41 5.24 -7.49 16.90
C LEU A 41 5.07 -6.66 18.16
N VAL A 42 4.80 -7.32 19.27
CA VAL A 42 4.76 -6.73 20.62
C VAL A 42 5.98 -7.22 21.39
N LEU A 43 6.79 -6.29 21.87
CA LEU A 43 7.94 -6.61 22.69
C LEU A 43 7.59 -6.60 24.17
N MET A 44 8.11 -7.57 24.90
CA MET A 44 7.94 -7.69 26.35
C MET A 44 9.30 -7.64 27.04
N THR A 45 9.37 -6.99 28.19
CA THR A 45 10.58 -6.93 29.01
C THR A 45 10.28 -7.10 30.49
N ALA A 46 11.20 -7.66 31.23
CA ALA A 46 11.14 -7.67 32.69
C ALA A 46 11.60 -6.33 33.31
N TYR A 47 12.37 -5.54 32.58
CA TYR A 47 12.90 -4.25 33.04
C TYR A 47 12.56 -3.18 32.00
N GLY A 48 11.64 -2.30 32.33
CA GLY A 48 11.26 -1.17 31.48
C GLY A 48 12.41 -0.18 31.31
N ASN A 49 12.90 -0.03 30.10
CA ASN A 49 13.86 0.99 29.72
C ASN A 49 13.24 1.85 28.61
N ILE A 50 13.10 3.15 28.86
CA ILE A 50 12.47 4.07 27.93
C ILE A 50 13.20 4.12 26.58
N PRO A 51 14.55 4.21 26.51
CA PRO A 51 15.28 4.18 25.24
C PRO A 51 15.00 2.93 24.41
N ASP A 52 14.94 1.76 25.02
CA ASP A 52 14.66 0.51 24.32
C ASP A 52 13.23 0.48 23.77
N GLY A 53 12.26 0.97 24.53
CA GLY A 53 10.87 1.12 24.07
C GLY A 53 10.76 2.05 22.87
N VAL A 54 11.37 3.22 22.91
CA VAL A 54 11.39 4.18 21.80
C VAL A 54 12.06 3.55 20.57
N GLN A 55 13.19 2.85 20.75
CA GLN A 55 13.88 2.19 19.62
C GLN A 55 13.05 1.05 19.04
N ALA A 56 12.35 0.29 19.88
CA ALA A 56 11.44 -0.77 19.44
C ALA A 56 10.35 -0.24 18.50
N ILE A 57 9.69 0.85 18.90
CA ILE A 57 8.66 1.50 18.09
C ILE A 57 9.24 2.05 16.78
N LYS A 58 10.42 2.68 16.83
CA LYS A 58 11.12 3.16 15.61
C LYS A 58 11.48 2.00 14.66
N ASN A 59 11.77 0.83 15.19
CA ASN A 59 12.04 -0.40 14.42
C ASN A 59 10.75 -1.06 13.89
N GLY A 60 9.57 -0.47 14.14
CA GLY A 60 8.28 -0.93 13.63
C GLY A 60 7.55 -1.93 14.54
N ALA A 61 7.96 -2.10 15.79
CA ALA A 61 7.16 -2.84 16.77
C ALA A 61 5.81 -2.15 16.99
N PHE A 62 4.77 -2.94 17.16
CA PHE A 62 3.41 -2.44 17.42
C PHE A 62 3.33 -1.80 18.80
N ASP A 63 3.93 -2.46 19.80
CA ASP A 63 3.97 -1.93 21.15
C ASP A 63 5.12 -2.56 21.96
N TYR A 64 5.40 -1.97 23.14
CA TYR A 64 6.42 -2.37 24.08
C TYR A 64 5.85 -2.38 25.50
N ILE A 65 5.83 -3.54 26.15
CA ILE A 65 5.19 -3.75 27.46
C ILE A 65 6.17 -4.30 28.50
N ILE A 66 5.95 -3.95 29.77
CA ILE A 66 6.71 -4.45 30.90
C ILE A 66 5.99 -5.68 31.47
N LYS A 67 6.73 -6.79 31.66
CA LYS A 67 6.19 -8.00 32.30
C LYS A 67 5.79 -7.71 33.75
N GLY A 68 4.59 -8.13 34.12
CA GLY A 68 4.05 -7.90 35.48
C GLY A 68 3.21 -6.65 35.65
N ASP A 69 3.26 -5.71 34.71
CA ASP A 69 2.30 -4.63 34.62
C ASP A 69 1.02 -5.16 33.96
N ASP A 70 0.05 -5.44 34.82
CA ASP A 70 -1.36 -5.66 34.48
C ASP A 70 -1.61 -6.56 33.24
N ASN A 71 -1.74 -7.89 33.47
CA ASN A 71 -2.16 -8.83 32.43
C ASN A 71 -3.43 -8.41 31.68
N ASN A 72 -4.23 -7.52 32.27
CA ASN A 72 -5.44 -6.97 31.65
C ASN A 72 -5.14 -6.06 30.44
N LYS A 73 -3.91 -5.54 30.30
CA LYS A 73 -3.50 -4.72 29.15
C LYS A 73 -3.07 -5.55 27.94
N ILE A 74 -2.59 -6.78 28.16
CA ILE A 74 -2.06 -7.62 27.07
C ILE A 74 -3.16 -8.03 26.10
N VAL A 75 -4.30 -8.47 26.62
CA VAL A 75 -5.40 -8.96 25.78
C VAL A 75 -5.96 -7.86 24.88
N PRO A 76 -6.34 -6.68 25.38
CA PRO A 76 -6.77 -5.57 24.51
C PRO A 76 -5.70 -5.14 23.49
N LEU A 77 -4.42 -5.19 23.86
CA LEU A 77 -3.32 -4.87 22.97
C LEU A 77 -3.22 -5.85 21.81
N LEU A 78 -3.35 -7.16 22.09
CA LEU A 78 -3.36 -8.19 21.06
C LEU A 78 -4.55 -8.03 20.10
N TYR A 79 -5.74 -7.72 20.61
CA TYR A 79 -6.89 -7.43 19.76
C TYR A 79 -6.63 -6.26 18.81
N ARG A 80 -6.05 -5.17 19.29
CA ARG A 80 -5.67 -4.02 18.45
C ARG A 80 -4.60 -4.38 17.41
N ALA A 81 -3.64 -5.21 17.78
CA ALA A 81 -2.61 -5.69 16.85
C ALA A 81 -3.23 -6.58 15.75
N ILE A 82 -4.15 -7.49 16.10
CA ILE A 82 -4.86 -8.35 15.14
C ILE A 82 -5.72 -7.49 14.22
N GLU A 83 -6.50 -6.55 14.77
CA GLU A 83 -7.32 -5.64 13.96
C GLU A 83 -6.49 -4.87 12.94
N LYS A 84 -5.32 -4.38 13.32
CA LYS A 84 -4.40 -3.70 12.40
C LYS A 84 -3.92 -4.63 11.28
N VAL A 85 -3.59 -5.89 11.61
CA VAL A 85 -3.21 -6.91 10.61
C VAL A 85 -4.35 -7.18 9.64
N ASP A 86 -5.56 -7.35 10.14
CA ASP A 86 -6.75 -7.64 9.32
C ASP A 86 -7.07 -6.47 8.38
N LEU A 87 -6.98 -5.24 8.87
CA LEU A 87 -7.11 -4.05 8.04
C LEU A 87 -6.04 -4.01 6.95
N GLY A 88 -4.78 -4.29 7.28
CA GLY A 88 -3.68 -4.37 6.31
C GLY A 88 -3.90 -5.44 5.24
N LYS A 89 -4.34 -6.63 5.63
CA LYS A 89 -4.72 -7.72 4.69
C LYS A 89 -5.88 -7.30 3.80
N ARG A 90 -6.88 -6.63 4.37
CA ARG A 90 -8.04 -6.14 3.61
C ARG A 90 -7.64 -5.10 2.58
N VAL A 91 -6.76 -4.16 2.94
CA VAL A 91 -6.22 -3.17 2.00
C VAL A 91 -5.49 -3.87 0.86
N GLN A 92 -4.56 -4.81 1.15
CA GLN A 92 -3.86 -5.57 0.11
C GLN A 92 -4.81 -6.35 -0.80
N GLN A 93 -5.86 -6.95 -0.24
CA GLN A 93 -6.86 -7.66 -1.03
C GLN A 93 -7.62 -6.71 -1.98
N LEU A 94 -8.02 -5.53 -1.48
CA LEU A 94 -8.71 -4.53 -2.29
C LEU A 94 -7.79 -3.96 -3.38
N GLU A 95 -6.53 -3.68 -3.06
CA GLU A 95 -5.51 -3.23 -4.02
C GLU A 95 -5.32 -4.27 -5.14
N LYS A 96 -5.24 -5.56 -4.77
CA LYS A 96 -5.14 -6.65 -5.73
C LYS A 96 -6.36 -6.73 -6.63
N GLN A 97 -7.58 -6.65 -6.06
CA GLN A 97 -8.82 -6.68 -6.83
C GLN A 97 -8.93 -5.49 -7.80
N LEU A 98 -8.48 -4.30 -7.40
CA LEU A 98 -8.42 -3.13 -8.27
C LEU A 98 -7.38 -3.32 -9.38
N GLY A 99 -6.21 -3.88 -9.04
CA GLY A 99 -5.16 -4.17 -10.01
C GLY A 99 -5.59 -5.19 -11.05
N ASP A 100 -6.26 -6.24 -10.63
CA ASP A 100 -6.79 -7.27 -11.54
C ASP A 100 -7.86 -6.69 -12.48
N LYS A 101 -8.72 -5.76 -12.01
CA LYS A 101 -9.78 -5.12 -12.81
C LYS A 101 -9.29 -4.16 -13.88
N HIS A 102 -8.06 -3.68 -13.81
CA HIS A 102 -7.52 -2.68 -14.75
C HIS A 102 -6.24 -3.17 -15.41
N SER A 103 -6.12 -4.50 -15.57
CA SER A 103 -4.98 -5.09 -16.24
C SER A 103 -5.14 -5.09 -17.77
N PHE A 104 -4.02 -5.20 -18.50
CA PHE A 104 -4.06 -5.39 -19.95
C PHE A 104 -4.78 -6.68 -20.37
N ASP A 105 -4.92 -7.64 -19.47
CA ASP A 105 -5.59 -8.92 -19.75
C ASP A 105 -7.10 -8.78 -19.84
N GLU A 106 -7.67 -7.69 -19.33
CA GLU A 106 -9.10 -7.35 -19.49
C GLU A 106 -9.42 -6.73 -20.85
N ILE A 107 -8.42 -6.32 -21.61
CA ILE A 107 -8.64 -5.75 -22.95
C ILE A 107 -9.02 -6.85 -23.92
N LEU A 108 -10.30 -6.94 -24.24
CA LEU A 108 -10.83 -7.93 -25.15
C LEU A 108 -10.47 -7.60 -26.59
N GLY A 109 -9.84 -8.55 -27.28
CA GLY A 109 -9.55 -8.44 -28.71
C GLY A 109 -8.40 -9.31 -29.14
N LYS A 110 -8.57 -9.96 -30.31
CA LYS A 110 -7.59 -10.86 -30.92
C LYS A 110 -7.00 -10.32 -32.23
N SER A 111 -7.43 -9.12 -32.67
CA SER A 111 -6.89 -8.53 -33.89
C SER A 111 -5.42 -8.15 -33.74
N LYS A 112 -4.67 -8.23 -34.84
CA LYS A 112 -3.26 -7.83 -34.85
C LYS A 112 -3.05 -6.36 -34.43
N SER A 113 -4.02 -5.50 -34.72
CA SER A 113 -3.97 -4.07 -34.38
C SER A 113 -4.08 -3.85 -32.86
N ILE A 114 -5.03 -4.52 -32.19
CA ILE A 114 -5.19 -4.39 -30.74
C ILE A 114 -4.00 -4.99 -30.01
N GLN A 115 -3.46 -6.12 -30.46
CA GLN A 115 -2.28 -6.74 -29.85
C GLN A 115 -1.04 -5.83 -29.95
N LYS A 116 -0.83 -5.18 -31.11
CA LYS A 116 0.23 -4.16 -31.27
C LYS A 116 0.04 -2.96 -30.35
N ALA A 117 -1.20 -2.51 -30.16
CA ALA A 117 -1.52 -1.40 -29.25
C ALA A 117 -1.23 -1.79 -27.79
N ILE A 118 -1.60 -3.01 -27.37
CA ILE A 118 -1.31 -3.54 -26.03
C ILE A 118 0.20 -3.64 -25.80
N ASP A 119 0.95 -4.19 -26.77
CA ASP A 119 2.41 -4.33 -26.67
C ASP A 119 3.11 -2.97 -26.55
N LEU A 120 2.64 -1.97 -27.31
CA LEU A 120 3.15 -0.61 -27.21
C LEU A 120 2.80 0.02 -25.85
N ALA A 121 1.56 -0.13 -25.41
CA ALA A 121 1.10 0.37 -24.11
C ALA A 121 1.89 -0.23 -22.94
N LYS A 122 2.17 -1.53 -22.96
CA LYS A 122 3.03 -2.21 -21.97
C LYS A 122 4.44 -1.62 -21.93
N LYS A 123 5.02 -1.29 -23.09
CA LYS A 123 6.36 -0.70 -23.17
C LYS A 123 6.40 0.72 -22.58
N VAL A 124 5.40 1.56 -22.91
CA VAL A 124 5.38 2.94 -22.42
C VAL A 124 4.97 3.06 -20.95
N ALA A 125 4.22 2.09 -20.42
CA ALA A 125 3.82 2.08 -19.01
C ALA A 125 5.00 2.12 -18.03
N ALA A 126 6.15 1.55 -18.40
CA ALA A 126 7.36 1.57 -17.59
C ALA A 126 8.13 2.91 -17.65
N THR A 127 7.66 3.87 -18.44
CA THR A 127 8.31 5.18 -18.67
C THR A 127 7.45 6.33 -18.14
N ASP A 128 8.04 7.53 -17.98
CA ASP A 128 7.29 8.75 -17.64
C ASP A 128 6.83 9.55 -18.88
N THR A 129 6.76 8.90 -20.03
CA THR A 129 6.36 9.52 -21.29
C THR A 129 4.86 9.83 -21.30
N THR A 130 4.48 10.99 -21.81
CA THR A 130 3.08 11.34 -22.06
C THR A 130 2.50 10.48 -23.17
N VAL A 131 1.34 9.89 -22.94
CA VAL A 131 0.66 8.99 -23.88
C VAL A 131 -0.61 9.66 -24.42
N LEU A 132 -0.74 9.72 -25.72
CA LEU A 132 -1.98 10.13 -26.42
C LEU A 132 -2.70 8.89 -26.93
N LEU A 133 -3.92 8.64 -26.44
CA LEU A 133 -4.81 7.58 -26.93
C LEU A 133 -5.86 8.16 -27.87
N THR A 134 -5.84 7.71 -29.13
CA THR A 134 -6.80 8.12 -30.17
C THR A 134 -7.69 6.96 -30.58
N GLY A 135 -8.91 7.27 -30.98
CA GLY A 135 -9.91 6.28 -31.44
C GLY A 135 -11.32 6.83 -31.32
N GLU A 136 -12.28 6.15 -31.91
CA GLU A 136 -13.69 6.49 -31.85
C GLU A 136 -14.26 6.38 -30.44
N THR A 137 -15.45 6.98 -30.22
CA THR A 137 -16.14 6.83 -28.92
C THR A 137 -16.52 5.36 -28.71
N GLY A 138 -16.35 4.88 -27.47
CA GLY A 138 -16.68 3.49 -27.13
C GLY A 138 -15.59 2.45 -27.44
N THR A 139 -14.42 2.84 -28.00
CA THR A 139 -13.32 1.90 -28.34
C THR A 139 -12.46 1.46 -27.15
N GLY A 140 -12.80 1.89 -25.91
CA GLY A 140 -12.09 1.44 -24.71
C GLY A 140 -10.83 2.25 -24.36
N LYS A 141 -10.69 3.49 -24.83
CA LYS A 141 -9.53 4.35 -24.50
C LYS A 141 -9.30 4.50 -23.00
N GLU A 142 -10.37 4.60 -22.22
CA GLU A 142 -10.29 4.69 -20.75
C GLU A 142 -9.73 3.39 -20.14
N VAL A 143 -10.15 2.24 -20.64
CA VAL A 143 -9.63 0.94 -20.22
C VAL A 143 -8.12 0.85 -20.48
N PHE A 144 -7.67 1.33 -21.65
CA PHE A 144 -6.23 1.43 -21.96
C PHE A 144 -5.49 2.38 -21.01
N ALA A 145 -6.07 3.54 -20.70
CA ALA A 145 -5.45 4.51 -19.79
C ALA A 145 -5.28 3.92 -18.38
N GLN A 146 -6.29 3.24 -17.87
CA GLN A 146 -6.27 2.56 -16.59
C GLN A 146 -5.25 1.41 -16.58
N ALA A 147 -5.19 0.60 -17.65
CA ALA A 147 -4.23 -0.49 -17.79
C ALA A 147 -2.77 0.02 -17.85
N ILE A 148 -2.51 1.13 -18.55
CA ILE A 148 -1.20 1.78 -18.57
C ILE A 148 -0.82 2.26 -17.16
N HIS A 149 -1.75 2.93 -16.45
CA HIS A 149 -1.51 3.38 -15.08
C HIS A 149 -1.20 2.21 -14.15
N GLN A 150 -2.00 1.14 -14.20
CA GLN A 150 -1.82 -0.05 -13.37
C GLN A 150 -0.48 -0.74 -13.62
N ALA A 151 0.02 -0.76 -14.86
CA ALA A 151 1.32 -1.34 -15.22
C ALA A 151 2.50 -0.37 -15.00
N SER A 152 2.25 0.86 -14.58
CA SER A 152 3.29 1.88 -14.40
C SER A 152 3.94 1.81 -13.02
N THR A 153 5.07 2.50 -12.86
CA THR A 153 5.72 2.72 -11.56
C THR A 153 4.84 3.47 -10.56
N ARG A 154 3.76 4.12 -11.04
CA ARG A 154 2.78 4.88 -10.26
C ARG A 154 1.49 4.13 -9.96
N SER A 155 1.45 2.81 -10.17
CA SER A 155 0.26 1.96 -9.95
C SER A 155 -0.36 2.05 -8.56
N LYS A 156 0.44 2.43 -7.55
CA LYS A 156 -0.04 2.67 -6.17
C LYS A 156 -0.55 4.09 -5.91
N GLN A 157 -0.43 4.99 -6.89
CA GLN A 157 -0.96 6.35 -6.81
C GLN A 157 -2.39 6.39 -7.34
N ASN A 158 -3.14 7.42 -6.98
CA ASN A 158 -4.50 7.59 -7.49
C ASN A 158 -4.50 7.85 -9.00
N PHE A 159 -5.37 7.14 -9.74
CA PHE A 159 -5.70 7.47 -11.11
C PHE A 159 -6.75 8.58 -11.11
N VAL A 160 -6.39 9.76 -11.60
CA VAL A 160 -7.31 10.91 -11.66
C VAL A 160 -7.78 11.10 -13.10
N ALA A 161 -9.06 10.82 -13.35
CA ALA A 161 -9.70 11.03 -14.64
C ALA A 161 -10.41 12.39 -14.65
N ILE A 162 -10.10 13.24 -15.64
CA ILE A 162 -10.72 14.55 -15.81
C ILE A 162 -11.43 14.57 -17.17
N ASN A 163 -12.75 14.82 -17.15
CA ASN A 163 -13.51 15.06 -18.36
C ASN A 163 -13.48 16.55 -18.70
N CYS A 164 -12.54 16.94 -19.55
CA CYS A 164 -12.36 18.35 -19.94
C CYS A 164 -13.61 18.98 -20.59
N SER A 165 -14.50 18.20 -21.19
CA SER A 165 -15.73 18.72 -21.79
C SER A 165 -16.84 19.04 -20.77
N ALA A 166 -16.68 18.59 -19.52
CA ALA A 166 -17.62 18.87 -18.44
C ALA A 166 -17.40 20.24 -17.76
N PHE A 167 -16.27 20.90 -18.04
CA PHE A 167 -15.91 22.17 -17.45
C PHE A 167 -15.95 23.31 -18.46
N SER A 168 -16.29 24.53 -18.00
CA SER A 168 -16.06 25.73 -18.82
C SER A 168 -14.54 25.94 -18.96
N LYS A 169 -14.14 26.69 -19.98
CA LYS A 169 -12.72 26.91 -20.28
C LYS A 169 -11.98 27.57 -19.10
N GLU A 170 -12.65 28.49 -18.40
CA GLU A 170 -12.09 29.17 -17.23
C GLU A 170 -11.93 28.25 -16.01
N LEU A 171 -12.87 27.33 -15.81
CA LEU A 171 -12.81 26.37 -14.69
C LEU A 171 -11.83 25.23 -14.93
N LEU A 172 -11.62 24.84 -16.19
CA LEU A 172 -10.72 23.75 -16.55
C LEU A 172 -9.27 24.01 -16.09
N GLU A 173 -8.78 25.22 -16.31
CA GLU A 173 -7.43 25.62 -15.87
C GLU A 173 -7.31 25.54 -14.35
N SER A 174 -8.32 26.01 -13.64
CA SER A 174 -8.37 25.97 -12.18
C SER A 174 -8.41 24.55 -11.61
N GLU A 175 -9.18 23.66 -12.23
CA GLU A 175 -9.27 22.25 -11.81
C GLU A 175 -7.99 21.47 -12.13
N MET A 176 -7.34 21.76 -13.26
CA MET A 176 -6.11 21.06 -13.66
C MET A 176 -4.87 21.52 -12.88
N PHE A 177 -4.75 22.80 -12.58
CA PHE A 177 -3.53 23.41 -12.03
C PHE A 177 -3.71 24.00 -10.63
N GLY A 178 -4.95 24.01 -10.13
CA GLY A 178 -5.31 24.65 -8.87
C GLY A 178 -5.37 26.18 -8.96
N HIS A 179 -5.89 26.79 -7.93
CA HIS A 179 -5.98 28.24 -7.79
C HIS A 179 -5.67 28.70 -6.36
N LYS A 180 -5.31 29.97 -6.22
CA LYS A 180 -5.21 30.58 -4.88
C LYS A 180 -6.60 30.96 -4.38
N ALA A 181 -6.83 30.84 -3.07
CA ALA A 181 -8.06 31.28 -2.46
C ALA A 181 -8.34 32.75 -2.84
N GLY A 182 -9.57 33.03 -3.33
CA GLY A 182 -9.98 34.37 -3.78
C GLY A 182 -9.57 34.72 -5.21
N ALA A 183 -9.08 33.78 -6.01
CA ALA A 183 -8.69 34.07 -7.40
C ALA A 183 -9.87 34.42 -8.33
N TYR A 184 -11.09 33.97 -7.99
CA TYR A 184 -12.34 34.33 -8.65
C TYR A 184 -13.54 34.21 -7.69
N THR A 185 -14.69 34.75 -8.07
CA THR A 185 -15.90 34.70 -7.23
C THR A 185 -16.35 33.25 -7.03
N GLY A 186 -16.22 32.74 -5.80
CA GLY A 186 -16.49 31.35 -5.41
C GLY A 186 -15.24 30.47 -5.26
N ALA A 187 -14.04 31.01 -5.40
CA ALA A 187 -12.79 30.31 -5.18
C ALA A 187 -12.43 30.15 -3.68
#